data_33ed16fb25527c8a1022509e4c786660
#
_entry.id   33ed16fb25527c8a1022509e4c786660
#
_cell.length_a   1.000
_cell.length_b   1.000
_cell.length_c   1.000
_cell.angle_alpha   90.00
_cell.angle_beta   90.00
_cell.angle_gamma   90.00
#
_symmetry.space_group_name_H-M   'P 1'
#
loop_
_entity.id
_entity.type
_entity.pdbx_description
1 polymer ?
#
loop_
_entity_poly.entity_id
_entity_poly.type
_entity_poly.pdbx_seq_one_letter_code
_entity_poly.pdbx_strand_id
1 'polypeptide(L)'
;MAVTDAPTLKKRERINSKKTIDRLFGGGHSKSMSAFPLRAVYAVQERTGNDAEAQMMVSVPKRMFKHAVNRNRVKRQVREGYRLNKKALETLVTEHLNPNSQLLIAFIWIDDKLHPSKEVHMKVRSLMEHIAERVIKRETLKAEQP
;
A
#
# COMPACT_ATOMS: atom_id res chain seq x y z
N MET A 1 2.15 -25.70 19.50
CA MET A 1 0.91 -25.10 19.10
C MET A 1 1.14 -23.99 18.08
N ALA A 2 0.38 -24.01 17.03
CA ALA A 2 0.55 -23.02 15.98
C ALA A 2 0.16 -21.64 16.49
N VAL A 3 0.98 -20.65 16.20
CA VAL A 3 0.65 -19.27 16.50
C VAL A 3 -0.32 -18.78 15.42
N THR A 4 -1.51 -18.46 15.84
CA THR A 4 -2.56 -18.03 14.92
C THR A 4 -2.64 -16.51 14.80
N ASP A 5 -1.81 -15.77 15.55
CA ASP A 5 -1.87 -14.32 15.61
C ASP A 5 -1.04 -13.61 14.55
N ALA A 6 -0.31 -14.36 13.72
CA ALA A 6 0.46 -13.77 12.63
C ALA A 6 -0.50 -13.12 11.63
N PRO A 7 -0.29 -11.84 11.27
CA PRO A 7 -1.17 -11.18 10.31
C PRO A 7 -1.11 -11.86 8.95
N THR A 8 -2.25 -11.95 8.28
CA THR A 8 -2.34 -12.50 6.93
C THR A 8 -2.88 -11.45 5.98
N LEU A 9 -2.39 -11.46 4.75
CA LEU A 9 -2.90 -10.57 3.71
C LEU A 9 -4.08 -11.25 3.01
N LYS A 10 -5.28 -10.79 3.33
CA LYS A 10 -6.51 -11.37 2.79
C LYS A 10 -6.80 -10.82 1.39
N LYS A 11 -7.58 -11.57 0.62
CA LYS A 11 -7.97 -11.18 -0.73
C LYS A 11 -8.64 -9.80 -0.75
N ARG A 12 -9.50 -9.50 0.21
CA ARG A 12 -10.20 -8.21 0.29
C ARG A 12 -9.27 -7.04 0.58
N GLU A 13 -8.07 -7.30 1.07
CA GLU A 13 -7.06 -6.29 1.35
C GLU A 13 -6.19 -5.97 0.12
N ARG A 14 -6.42 -6.68 -0.98
CA ARG A 14 -5.70 -6.45 -2.24
C ARG A 14 -6.58 -5.70 -3.21
N ILE A 15 -6.00 -4.72 -3.89
CA ILE A 15 -6.70 -4.02 -4.95
C ILE A 15 -6.73 -4.94 -6.17
N ASN A 16 -7.92 -5.38 -6.56
CA ASN A 16 -8.09 -6.28 -7.70
C ASN A 16 -9.12 -5.78 -8.72
N SER A 17 -9.78 -4.67 -8.44
CA SER A 17 -10.76 -4.08 -9.35
C SER A 17 -10.06 -3.15 -10.33
N LYS A 18 -10.26 -3.38 -11.62
CA LYS A 18 -9.73 -2.51 -12.67
C LYS A 18 -10.19 -1.07 -12.49
N LYS A 19 -11.43 -0.89 -12.10
CA LYS A 19 -12.01 0.44 -11.85
C LYS A 19 -11.27 1.18 -10.73
N THR A 20 -10.94 0.46 -9.66
CA THR A 20 -10.18 1.03 -8.54
C THR A 20 -8.76 1.38 -8.97
N ILE A 21 -8.12 0.49 -9.75
CA ILE A 21 -6.77 0.72 -10.27
C ILE A 21 -6.75 1.95 -11.17
N ASP A 22 -7.69 2.05 -12.09
CA ASP A 22 -7.78 3.18 -13.02
C ASP A 22 -7.99 4.49 -12.25
N ARG A 23 -8.82 4.47 -11.23
CA ARG A 23 -9.08 5.64 -10.38
C ARG A 23 -7.81 6.05 -9.63
N LEU A 24 -7.05 5.09 -9.10
CA LEU A 24 -5.83 5.36 -8.37
C LEU A 24 -4.76 6.00 -9.26
N PHE A 25 -4.62 5.52 -10.49
CA PHE A 25 -3.59 6.02 -11.41
C PHE A 25 -4.05 7.15 -12.32
N GLY A 26 -5.36 7.28 -12.56
CA GLY A 26 -5.89 8.24 -13.53
C GLY A 26 -6.75 9.34 -12.94
N GLY A 27 -7.09 9.29 -11.66
CA GLY A 27 -8.11 10.16 -11.07
C GLY A 27 -7.68 11.55 -10.66
N GLY A 28 -6.38 11.86 -10.69
CA GLY A 28 -5.88 13.19 -10.31
C GLY A 28 -5.87 13.47 -8.81
N HIS A 29 -6.34 12.55 -7.99
CA HIS A 29 -6.42 12.70 -6.53
C HIS A 29 -5.32 11.95 -5.80
N SER A 30 -4.49 11.22 -6.54
CA SER A 30 -3.44 10.39 -5.95
C SER A 30 -2.19 11.21 -5.66
N LYS A 31 -1.49 10.81 -4.62
CA LYS A 31 -0.19 11.33 -4.26
C LYS A 31 0.84 10.23 -4.45
N SER A 32 2.11 10.60 -4.56
CA SER A 32 3.16 9.61 -4.67
C SER A 32 4.36 9.99 -3.82
N MET A 33 5.14 8.99 -3.45
CA MET A 33 6.42 9.16 -2.79
C MET A 33 7.31 7.98 -3.14
N SER A 34 8.60 8.15 -2.99
CA SER A 34 9.56 7.12 -3.35
C SER A 34 10.49 6.78 -2.20
N ALA A 35 10.83 5.50 -2.11
CA ALA A 35 11.91 4.99 -1.29
C ALA A 35 12.56 3.90 -2.13
N PHE A 36 13.55 4.29 -2.94
CA PHE A 36 14.19 3.38 -3.90
C PHE A 36 14.51 2.03 -3.26
N PRO A 37 14.21 0.89 -3.86
CA PRO A 37 13.75 0.69 -5.25
C PRO A 37 12.23 0.69 -5.42
N LEU A 38 11.49 1.30 -4.53
CA LEU A 38 10.02 1.35 -4.58
C LEU A 38 9.52 2.77 -4.71
N ARG A 39 8.39 2.88 -5.40
CA ARG A 39 7.58 4.06 -5.44
C ARG A 39 6.18 3.67 -4.98
N ALA A 40 5.54 4.52 -4.21
CA ALA A 40 4.18 4.28 -3.77
C ALA A 40 3.26 5.37 -4.30
N VAL A 41 2.13 4.96 -4.86
CA VAL A 41 1.05 5.86 -5.25
C VAL A 41 -0.11 5.55 -4.30
N TYR A 42 -0.67 6.56 -3.67
CA TYR A 42 -1.73 6.35 -2.69
C TYR A 42 -2.83 7.38 -2.82
N ALA A 43 -4.00 6.99 -2.37
CA ALA A 43 -5.18 7.86 -2.37
C ALA A 43 -6.14 7.42 -1.26
N VAL A 44 -6.89 8.38 -0.75
CA VAL A 44 -8.00 8.12 0.16
C VAL A 44 -9.26 8.26 -0.68
N GLN A 45 -10.13 7.24 -0.62
CA GLN A 45 -11.39 7.26 -1.33
C GLN A 45 -12.52 6.80 -0.44
N GLU A 46 -13.74 6.97 -0.94
CA GLU A 46 -14.92 6.49 -0.25
C GLU A 46 -14.91 4.97 -0.20
N ARG A 47 -15.17 4.43 0.99
CA ARG A 47 -15.25 3.00 1.23
C ARG A 47 -16.65 2.51 0.88
N THR A 48 -16.72 1.41 0.14
CA THR A 48 -17.99 0.83 -0.29
C THR A 48 -18.22 -0.51 0.42
N GLY A 49 -19.36 -0.64 1.10
CA GLY A 49 -19.76 -1.90 1.69
C GLY A 49 -18.78 -2.45 2.71
N ASN A 50 -18.37 -3.69 2.50
CA ASN A 50 -17.45 -4.40 3.41
C ASN A 50 -16.00 -4.36 2.96
N ASP A 51 -15.63 -3.40 2.12
CA ASP A 51 -14.24 -3.25 1.68
C ASP A 51 -13.32 -3.04 2.88
N ALA A 52 -12.09 -3.50 2.75
CA ALA A 52 -11.09 -3.30 3.77
C ALA A 52 -10.77 -1.80 3.94
N GLU A 53 -10.40 -1.41 5.15
CA GLU A 53 -10.04 -0.03 5.47
C GLU A 53 -8.81 0.43 4.71
N ALA A 54 -7.92 -0.50 4.37
CA ALA A 54 -6.75 -0.26 3.56
C ALA A 54 -6.60 -1.38 2.55
N GLN A 55 -6.26 -1.03 1.32
CA GLN A 55 -6.00 -2.00 0.27
C GLN A 55 -4.69 -1.68 -0.42
N MET A 56 -4.01 -2.71 -0.91
CA MET A 56 -2.72 -2.53 -1.56
C MET A 56 -2.64 -3.35 -2.85
N MET A 57 -1.75 -2.91 -3.72
CA MET A 57 -1.35 -3.68 -4.89
C MET A 57 0.14 -3.52 -5.12
N VAL A 58 0.73 -4.44 -5.87
CA VAL A 58 2.14 -4.38 -6.27
C VAL A 58 2.21 -4.45 -7.79
N SER A 59 2.98 -3.56 -8.38
CA SER A 59 3.25 -3.57 -9.80
C SER A 59 4.75 -3.69 -10.04
N VAL A 60 5.14 -4.67 -10.83
CA VAL A 60 6.52 -4.84 -11.28
C VAL A 60 6.50 -4.81 -12.81
N PRO A 61 6.91 -3.69 -13.43
CA PRO A 61 6.88 -3.58 -14.90
C PRO A 61 7.70 -4.69 -15.56
N LYS A 62 7.19 -5.22 -16.65
CA LYS A 62 7.87 -6.29 -17.39
C LYS A 62 9.24 -5.87 -17.89
N ARG A 63 9.45 -4.59 -18.17
CA ARG A 63 10.74 -4.05 -18.61
C ARG A 63 11.83 -4.15 -17.54
N MET A 64 11.46 -4.27 -16.26
CA MET A 64 12.43 -4.38 -15.18
C MET A 64 13.06 -5.76 -15.10
N PHE A 65 12.24 -6.80 -15.30
CA PHE A 65 12.72 -8.18 -15.28
C PHE A 65 12.10 -8.96 -16.41
N LYS A 66 12.94 -9.52 -17.26
CA LYS A 66 12.51 -10.37 -18.36
C LYS A 66 11.75 -11.62 -17.89
N HIS A 67 12.22 -12.21 -16.79
CA HIS A 67 11.65 -13.46 -16.30
C HIS A 67 10.58 -13.22 -15.24
N ALA A 68 9.44 -13.91 -15.41
CA ALA A 68 8.32 -13.81 -14.49
C ALA A 68 8.68 -14.24 -13.06
N VAL A 69 9.61 -15.17 -12.90
CA VAL A 69 10.03 -15.64 -11.59
C VAL A 69 10.62 -14.53 -10.74
N ASN A 70 11.35 -13.61 -11.36
CA ASN A 70 11.93 -12.47 -10.66
C ASN A 70 10.85 -11.44 -10.28
N ARG A 71 9.92 -11.18 -11.19
CA ARG A 71 8.81 -10.29 -10.90
C ARG A 71 7.94 -10.83 -9.76
N ASN A 72 7.69 -12.13 -9.77
CA ASN A 72 6.89 -12.78 -8.71
C ASN A 72 7.61 -12.74 -7.36
N ARG A 73 8.94 -12.87 -7.37
CA ARG A 73 9.74 -12.75 -6.15
C ARG A 73 9.59 -11.37 -5.54
N VAL A 74 9.70 -10.31 -6.35
CA VAL A 74 9.56 -8.93 -5.88
C VAL A 74 8.15 -8.70 -5.31
N LYS A 75 7.13 -9.15 -6.03
CA LYS A 75 5.74 -9.02 -5.56
C LYS A 75 5.55 -9.68 -4.19
N ARG A 76 6.13 -10.87 -4.03
CA ARG A 76 6.06 -11.59 -2.75
C ARG A 76 6.77 -10.83 -1.63
N GLN A 77 7.94 -10.30 -1.91
CA GLN A 77 8.70 -9.50 -0.93
C GLN A 77 7.91 -8.27 -0.47
N VAL A 78 7.31 -7.55 -1.40
CA VAL A 78 6.54 -6.35 -1.07
C VAL A 78 5.28 -6.71 -0.29
N ARG A 79 4.55 -7.73 -0.71
CA ARG A 79 3.36 -8.19 0.02
C ARG A 79 3.70 -8.62 1.44
N GLU A 80 4.83 -9.30 1.62
CA GLU A 80 5.28 -9.72 2.95
C GLU A 80 5.61 -8.51 3.82
N GLY A 81 6.30 -7.53 3.28
CA GLY A 81 6.59 -6.28 3.99
C GLY A 81 5.31 -5.56 4.42
N TYR A 82 4.33 -5.51 3.54
CA TYR A 82 3.03 -4.92 3.86
C TYR A 82 2.32 -5.72 4.95
N ARG A 83 2.27 -7.04 4.80
CA ARG A 83 1.63 -7.92 5.77
C ARG A 83 2.16 -7.72 7.18
N LEU A 84 3.48 -7.59 7.30
CA LEU A 84 4.14 -7.43 8.60
C LEU A 84 3.82 -6.08 9.27
N ASN A 85 3.47 -5.06 8.49
CA ASN A 85 3.26 -3.71 8.99
C ASN A 85 1.82 -3.20 8.89
N LYS A 86 0.93 -3.99 8.32
CA LYS A 86 -0.44 -3.52 8.02
C LYS A 86 -1.27 -3.18 9.24
N LYS A 87 -1.02 -3.85 10.36
CA LYS A 87 -1.83 -3.65 11.56
C LYS A 87 -1.71 -2.23 12.10
N ALA A 88 -0.49 -1.70 12.11
CA ALA A 88 -0.26 -0.31 12.51
C ALA A 88 -0.96 0.67 11.57
N LEU A 89 -0.90 0.40 10.26
CA LEU A 89 -1.56 1.23 9.26
C LEU A 89 -3.09 1.19 9.43
N GLU A 90 -3.65 0.01 9.62
CA GLU A 90 -5.09 -0.16 9.83
C GLU A 90 -5.58 0.60 11.07
N THR A 91 -4.81 0.54 12.15
CA THR A 91 -5.12 1.26 13.37
C THR A 91 -5.16 2.76 13.13
N LEU A 92 -4.16 3.28 12.44
CA LEU A 92 -4.10 4.71 12.12
C LEU A 92 -5.25 5.16 11.22
N VAL A 93 -5.60 4.34 10.24
CA VAL A 93 -6.72 4.62 9.34
C VAL A 93 -8.02 4.66 10.15
N THR A 94 -8.23 3.67 11.02
CA THR A 94 -9.44 3.59 11.84
C THR A 94 -9.57 4.78 12.78
N GLU A 95 -8.46 5.24 13.36
CA GLU A 95 -8.47 6.34 14.33
C GLU A 95 -8.59 7.72 13.70
N HIS A 96 -8.07 7.90 12.49
CA HIS A 96 -7.90 9.23 11.90
C HIS A 96 -8.74 9.50 10.65
N LEU A 97 -9.15 8.46 9.94
CA LEU A 97 -9.99 8.63 8.76
C LEU A 97 -11.46 8.44 9.10
N ASN A 98 -12.31 9.07 8.28
CA ASN A 98 -13.74 8.85 8.34
C ASN A 98 -14.03 7.36 8.17
N PRO A 99 -14.94 6.76 8.96
CA PRO A 99 -15.29 5.34 8.83
C PRO A 99 -15.73 4.92 7.43
N ASN A 100 -16.19 5.87 6.61
CA ASN A 100 -16.60 5.59 5.24
C ASN A 100 -15.46 5.77 4.23
N SER A 101 -14.24 5.97 4.70
CA SER A 101 -13.06 6.15 3.85
C SER A 101 -12.18 4.92 3.88
N GLN A 102 -11.43 4.73 2.80
CA GLN A 102 -10.40 3.70 2.74
C GLN A 102 -9.12 4.27 2.12
N LEU A 103 -8.01 3.70 2.49
CA LEU A 103 -6.70 4.07 1.95
C LEU A 103 -6.27 3.04 0.91
N LEU A 104 -5.89 3.53 -0.26
CA LEU A 104 -5.37 2.68 -1.33
C LEU A 104 -3.90 2.99 -1.53
N ILE A 105 -3.07 1.94 -1.62
CA ILE A 105 -1.64 2.08 -1.87
C ILE A 105 -1.23 1.15 -3.01
N ALA A 106 -0.56 1.69 -4.03
CA ALA A 106 0.07 0.90 -5.06
C ALA A 106 1.59 1.02 -4.92
N PHE A 107 2.25 -0.12 -4.71
CA PHE A 107 3.71 -0.17 -4.67
C PHE A 107 4.22 -0.52 -6.06
N ILE A 108 5.13 0.28 -6.60
CA ILE A 108 5.69 0.10 -7.93
C ILE A 108 7.19 -0.10 -7.80
N TRP A 109 7.69 -1.20 -8.38
CA TRP A 109 9.13 -1.48 -8.42
C TRP A 109 9.76 -0.64 -9.53
N ILE A 110 10.85 0.06 -9.20
CA ILE A 110 11.49 0.99 -10.13
C ILE A 110 12.97 0.68 -10.35
N ASP A 111 13.38 -0.57 -10.15
CA ASP A 111 14.76 -1.01 -10.38
C ASP A 111 14.74 -2.28 -11.22
N ASP A 112 15.81 -2.48 -11.98
CA ASP A 112 16.01 -3.70 -12.79
C ASP A 112 16.83 -4.76 -12.05
N LYS A 113 17.10 -4.55 -10.77
CA LYS A 113 17.87 -5.46 -9.93
C LYS A 113 17.03 -5.98 -8.78
N LEU A 114 17.35 -7.20 -8.34
CA LEU A 114 16.74 -7.78 -7.14
C LEU A 114 17.44 -7.22 -5.89
N HIS A 115 16.67 -7.11 -4.82
CA HIS A 115 17.18 -6.67 -3.52
C HIS A 115 16.86 -7.71 -2.45
N PRO A 116 17.65 -7.76 -1.36
CA PRO A 116 17.35 -8.67 -0.26
C PRO A 116 15.99 -8.36 0.36
N SER A 117 15.31 -9.39 0.84
CA SER A 117 13.98 -9.25 1.43
C SER A 117 13.95 -8.28 2.60
N LYS A 118 14.98 -8.32 3.46
CA LYS A 118 15.06 -7.41 4.60
C LYS A 118 15.06 -5.95 4.15
N GLU A 119 15.81 -5.64 3.11
CA GLU A 119 15.85 -4.28 2.55
C GLU A 119 14.50 -3.87 1.98
N VAL A 120 13.86 -4.76 1.21
CA VAL A 120 12.55 -4.50 0.63
C VAL A 120 11.52 -4.25 1.74
N HIS A 121 11.52 -5.08 2.78
CA HIS A 121 10.61 -4.92 3.91
C HIS A 121 10.81 -3.58 4.63
N MET A 122 12.05 -3.15 4.79
CA MET A 122 12.34 -1.85 5.40
C MET A 122 11.83 -0.68 4.57
N LYS A 123 11.96 -0.79 3.24
CA LYS A 123 11.46 0.26 2.33
C LYS A 123 9.94 0.32 2.32
N VAL A 124 9.28 -0.83 2.33
CA VAL A 124 7.82 -0.89 2.42
C VAL A 124 7.34 -0.25 3.73
N ARG A 125 7.97 -0.62 4.84
CA ARG A 125 7.64 -0.05 6.15
C ARG A 125 7.81 1.46 6.15
N SER A 126 8.92 1.94 5.64
CA SER A 126 9.20 3.39 5.56
C SER A 126 8.12 4.12 4.76
N LEU A 127 7.75 3.58 3.59
CA LEU A 127 6.70 4.16 2.78
C LEU A 127 5.36 4.17 3.51
N MET A 128 5.00 3.08 4.18
CA MET A 128 3.75 2.99 4.93
C MET A 128 3.70 4.02 6.06
N GLU A 129 4.79 4.20 6.79
CA GLU A 129 4.89 5.17 7.87
C GLU A 129 4.74 6.61 7.34
N HIS A 130 5.41 6.95 6.25
CA HIS A 130 5.33 8.28 5.67
C HIS A 130 3.96 8.57 5.05
N ILE A 131 3.35 7.58 4.42
CA ILE A 131 2.00 7.70 3.88
C ILE A 131 1.02 7.96 5.02
N ALA A 132 1.11 7.20 6.10
CA ALA A 132 0.25 7.36 7.27
C ALA A 132 0.38 8.77 7.85
N GLU A 133 1.59 9.27 8.02
CA GLU A 133 1.83 10.62 8.52
C GLU A 133 1.17 11.68 7.64
N ARG A 134 1.33 11.55 6.33
CA ARG A 134 0.76 12.53 5.39
C ARG A 134 -0.76 12.49 5.36
N VAL A 135 -1.33 11.30 5.40
CA VAL A 135 -2.78 11.14 5.41
C VAL A 135 -3.38 11.73 6.68
N ILE A 136 -2.77 11.45 7.84
CA ILE A 136 -3.21 11.99 9.12
C ILE A 136 -3.12 13.52 9.12
N LYS A 137 -2.01 14.06 8.68
CA LYS A 137 -1.80 15.50 8.60
C LYS A 137 -2.87 16.18 7.74
N ARG A 138 -3.17 15.60 6.58
CA ARG A 138 -4.19 16.13 5.68
C ARG A 138 -5.57 16.12 6.31
N GLU A 139 -5.94 15.02 6.97
CA GLU A 139 -7.24 14.90 7.63
C GLU A 139 -7.36 15.85 8.81
N THR A 140 -6.27 16.05 9.56
CA THR A 140 -6.23 17.02 10.66
C THR A 140 -6.44 18.44 10.14
N LEU A 141 -5.77 18.82 9.04
CA LEU A 141 -5.94 20.13 8.44
C LEU A 141 -7.36 20.36 7.92
N LYS A 142 -8.00 19.35 7.36
CA LYS A 142 -9.38 19.44 6.92
C LYS A 142 -10.33 19.66 8.09
N ALA A 143 -10.08 18.99 9.21
CA ALA A 143 -10.91 19.12 10.40
C ALA A 143 -10.80 20.49 11.03
N GLU A 144 -9.69 21.20 10.86
CA GLU A 144 -9.46 22.54 11.39
C GLU A 144 -10.01 23.66 10.50
N GLN A 145 -10.40 23.34 9.28
CA GLN A 145 -10.98 24.32 8.37
C GLN A 145 -12.46 24.53 8.70
N PRO A 146 -12.90 25.79 8.80
CA PRO A 146 -14.32 26.09 9.06
C PRO A 146 -15.21 25.75 7.88
#